data_ee644c19177feb49b3ac5e1f9d93cd6e
#
_entry.id   ee644c19177feb49b3ac5e1f9d93cd6e
#
_cell.length_a   1.000
_cell.length_b   1.000
_cell.length_c   1.000
_cell.angle_alpha   90.00
_cell.angle_beta   90.00
_cell.angle_gamma   90.00
#
_symmetry.space_group_name_H-M   'P 1'
#
loop_
_entity.id
_entity.type
_entity.pdbx_description
1 polymer ?
#
loop_
_entity_poly.entity_id
_entity_poly.type
_entity_poly.pdbx_seq_one_letter_code
_entity_poly.pdbx_strand_id
1 'polypeptide(L)'
;MPETISEGAKQQLLQQLQDALGLVKNADTSAQDVAAITHSAADGHQLTEAMLQEMTVARGYLKSCADQIEYAISSIKAIPLDPPPEN
;
A
#
# COMPACT_ATOMS: atom_id res chain seq x y z
N MET A 1 1.84 31.23 -1.86
CA MET A 1 3.15 30.61 -2.11
C MET A 1 3.04 29.12 -2.03
N PRO A 2 3.66 28.36 -2.93
CA PRO A 2 3.65 26.92 -2.81
C PRO A 2 4.40 26.51 -1.54
N GLU A 3 3.87 25.47 -0.90
CA GLU A 3 4.57 24.90 0.25
C GLU A 3 5.85 24.22 -0.21
N THR A 4 6.88 24.34 0.59
CA THR A 4 8.15 23.67 0.35
C THR A 4 8.49 22.79 1.53
N ILE A 5 9.42 21.87 1.32
CA ILE A 5 9.82 20.90 2.32
C ILE A 5 11.33 20.71 2.26
N SER A 6 11.95 20.44 3.40
CA SER A 6 13.38 20.15 3.43
C SER A 6 13.65 18.81 2.75
N GLU A 7 14.84 18.67 2.16
CA GLU A 7 15.24 17.44 1.49
C GLU A 7 15.20 16.23 2.45
N GLY A 8 15.70 16.42 3.67
CA GLY A 8 15.70 15.36 4.67
C GLY A 8 14.29 14.89 5.03
N ALA A 9 13.37 15.83 5.26
CA ALA A 9 11.98 15.50 5.57
C ALA A 9 11.31 14.82 4.39
N LYS A 10 11.55 15.28 3.17
CA LYS A 10 10.97 14.68 1.96
C LYS A 10 11.44 13.24 1.79
N GLN A 11 12.72 12.98 1.95
CA GLN A 11 13.28 11.64 1.84
C GLN A 11 12.74 10.72 2.93
N GLN A 12 12.61 11.22 4.15
CA GLN A 12 12.06 10.44 5.26
C GLN A 12 10.61 10.04 5.00
N LEU A 13 9.80 10.99 4.55
CA LEU A 13 8.39 10.71 4.21
C LEU A 13 8.27 9.70 3.07
N LEU A 14 9.06 9.88 2.02
CA LEU A 14 9.04 8.95 0.88
C LEU A 14 9.47 7.54 1.31
N GLN A 15 10.50 7.43 2.16
CA GLN A 15 10.95 6.14 2.64
C GLN A 15 9.86 5.45 3.46
N GLN A 16 9.22 6.18 4.38
CA GLN A 16 8.13 5.63 5.20
C GLN A 16 6.94 5.18 4.35
N LEU A 17 6.58 5.97 3.34
CA LEU A 17 5.48 5.62 2.44
C LEU A 17 5.83 4.40 1.60
N GLN A 18 7.06 4.29 1.12
CA GLN A 18 7.50 3.13 0.34
C GLN A 18 7.54 1.88 1.20
N ASP A 19 7.97 1.98 2.45
CA ASP A 19 7.95 0.86 3.40
C ASP A 19 6.52 0.39 3.65
N ALA A 20 5.59 1.33 3.87
CA ALA A 20 4.18 1.02 4.06
C ALA A 20 3.59 0.34 2.82
N LEU A 21 3.92 0.83 1.63
CA LEU A 21 3.46 0.23 0.37
C LEU A 21 3.95 -1.21 0.24
N GLY A 22 5.21 -1.47 0.59
CA GLY A 22 5.78 -2.82 0.59
C GLY A 22 5.01 -3.75 1.51
N LEU A 23 4.65 -3.28 2.71
CA LEU A 23 3.87 -4.09 3.66
C LEU A 23 2.48 -4.41 3.13
N VAL A 24 1.82 -3.45 2.49
CA VAL A 24 0.49 -3.67 1.89
C VAL A 24 0.58 -4.69 0.76
N LYS A 25 1.58 -4.59 -0.10
CA LYS A 25 1.78 -5.55 -1.21
C LYS A 25 2.08 -6.95 -0.68
N ASN A 26 2.87 -7.07 0.38
CA ASN A 26 3.13 -8.36 1.02
C ASN A 26 1.86 -8.95 1.63
N ALA A 27 1.02 -8.11 2.25
CA ALA A 27 -0.26 -8.56 2.80
C ALA A 27 -1.18 -9.07 1.70
N ASP A 28 -1.22 -8.41 0.54
CA ASP A 28 -2.03 -8.87 -0.60
C ASP A 28 -1.52 -10.22 -1.12
N THR A 29 -0.22 -10.40 -1.23
CA THR A 29 0.37 -11.69 -1.63
C THR A 29 -0.03 -12.79 -0.64
N SER A 30 0.04 -12.51 0.66
CA SER A 30 -0.36 -13.47 1.69
C SER A 30 -1.85 -13.82 1.57
N ALA A 31 -2.70 -12.84 1.28
CA ALA A 31 -4.13 -13.07 1.08
C ALA A 31 -4.39 -13.95 -0.14
N GLN A 32 -3.63 -13.75 -1.22
CA GLN A 32 -3.70 -14.62 -2.40
C GLN A 32 -3.33 -16.06 -2.06
N ASP A 33 -2.26 -16.25 -1.29
CA ASP A 33 -1.79 -17.58 -0.89
C ASP A 33 -2.83 -18.29 -0.03
N VAL A 34 -3.45 -17.59 0.92
CA VAL A 34 -4.51 -18.16 1.76
C VAL A 34 -5.69 -18.58 0.90
N ALA A 35 -6.11 -17.73 -0.04
CA ALA A 35 -7.21 -18.05 -0.93
C ALA A 35 -6.92 -19.29 -1.79
N ALA A 36 -5.71 -19.40 -2.32
CA ALA A 36 -5.31 -20.53 -3.15
C ALA A 36 -5.29 -21.82 -2.35
N ILE A 37 -4.74 -21.81 -1.13
CA ILE A 37 -4.68 -22.98 -0.26
C ILE A 37 -6.10 -23.42 0.13
N THR A 38 -6.93 -22.46 0.52
CA THR A 38 -8.31 -22.74 0.92
C THR A 38 -9.10 -23.35 -0.24
N HIS A 39 -8.94 -22.80 -1.44
CA HIS A 39 -9.62 -23.32 -2.64
C HIS A 39 -9.20 -24.76 -2.94
N SER A 40 -7.91 -25.08 -2.83
CA SER A 40 -7.38 -26.41 -3.10
C SER A 40 -7.79 -27.42 -2.03
N ALA A 41 -7.88 -27.00 -0.78
CA ALA A 41 -8.05 -27.93 0.36
C ALA A 41 -9.50 -28.39 0.54
N ALA A 42 -10.49 -27.60 0.17
CA ALA A 42 -11.88 -27.88 0.53
C ALA A 42 -12.86 -27.41 -0.55
N ASP A 43 -12.65 -27.91 -1.76
CA ASP A 43 -13.45 -27.56 -2.92
C ASP A 43 -14.96 -27.80 -2.66
N GLY A 44 -15.77 -26.79 -2.92
CA GLY A 44 -17.21 -26.88 -2.79
C GLY A 44 -17.79 -26.79 -1.37
N HIS A 45 -16.94 -26.66 -0.36
CA HIS A 45 -17.42 -26.53 1.02
C HIS A 45 -17.93 -25.11 1.27
N GLN A 46 -19.15 -24.99 1.83
CA GLN A 46 -19.80 -23.69 2.04
C GLN A 46 -18.95 -22.73 2.87
N LEU A 47 -18.28 -23.22 3.91
CA LEU A 47 -17.41 -22.41 4.74
C LEU A 47 -16.21 -21.89 3.96
N THR A 48 -15.68 -22.72 3.07
CA THR A 48 -14.56 -22.36 2.20
C THR A 48 -14.94 -21.23 1.24
N GLU A 49 -16.15 -21.31 0.67
CA GLU A 49 -16.63 -20.24 -0.21
C GLU A 49 -16.78 -18.92 0.53
N ALA A 50 -17.27 -18.95 1.77
CA ALA A 50 -17.37 -17.76 2.60
C ALA A 50 -16.00 -17.16 2.87
N MET A 51 -14.98 -17.97 3.17
CA MET A 51 -13.61 -17.52 3.40
C MET A 51 -13.00 -16.91 2.15
N LEU A 52 -13.23 -17.54 0.99
CA LEU A 52 -12.73 -17.01 -0.28
C LEU A 52 -13.35 -15.65 -0.59
N GLN A 53 -14.63 -15.47 -0.29
CA GLN A 53 -15.31 -14.20 -0.47
C GLN A 53 -14.74 -13.14 0.45
N GLU A 54 -14.46 -13.47 1.71
CA GLU A 54 -13.81 -12.57 2.65
C GLU A 54 -12.40 -12.16 2.17
N MET A 55 -11.63 -13.09 1.62
CA MET A 55 -10.31 -12.78 1.08
C MET A 55 -10.41 -11.85 -0.14
N THR A 56 -11.41 -12.03 -0.98
CA THR A 56 -11.63 -11.14 -2.12
C THR A 56 -11.92 -9.71 -1.66
N VAL A 57 -12.75 -9.56 -0.63
CA VAL A 57 -13.05 -8.25 -0.04
C VAL A 57 -11.78 -7.63 0.58
N ALA A 58 -11.02 -8.42 1.32
CA ALA A 58 -9.78 -7.96 1.95
C ALA A 58 -8.78 -7.47 0.91
N ARG A 59 -8.60 -8.21 -0.18
CA ARG A 59 -7.71 -7.82 -1.27
C ARG A 59 -8.16 -6.53 -1.94
N GLY A 60 -9.47 -6.31 -2.07
CA GLY A 60 -10.01 -5.06 -2.59
C GLY A 60 -9.62 -3.87 -1.72
N TYR A 61 -9.71 -4.01 -0.39
CA TYR A 61 -9.29 -2.97 0.54
C TYR A 61 -7.77 -2.74 0.47
N LEU A 62 -6.98 -3.81 0.37
CA LEU A 62 -5.52 -3.69 0.27
C LEU A 62 -5.13 -2.96 -1.02
N LYS A 63 -5.80 -3.24 -2.13
CA LYS A 63 -5.55 -2.54 -3.38
C LYS A 63 -5.86 -1.06 -3.25
N SER A 64 -6.99 -0.70 -2.65
CA SER A 64 -7.36 0.69 -2.42
C SER A 64 -6.33 1.39 -1.53
N CYS A 65 -5.85 0.70 -0.50
CA CYS A 65 -4.81 1.22 0.39
C CYS A 65 -3.51 1.48 -0.38
N ALA A 66 -3.10 0.53 -1.21
CA ALA A 66 -1.89 0.69 -2.04
C ALA A 66 -2.02 1.89 -2.99
N ASP A 67 -3.18 2.04 -3.64
CA ASP A 67 -3.43 3.15 -4.54
C ASP A 67 -3.33 4.49 -3.82
N GLN A 68 -3.87 4.58 -2.60
CA GLN A 68 -3.79 5.80 -1.81
C GLN A 68 -2.36 6.11 -1.37
N ILE A 69 -1.59 5.09 -1.00
CA ILE A 69 -0.18 5.27 -0.65
C ILE A 69 0.61 5.76 -1.87
N GLU A 70 0.38 5.16 -3.03
CA GLU A 70 1.02 5.59 -4.27
C GLU A 70 0.67 7.03 -4.62
N TYR A 71 -0.57 7.43 -4.41
CA TYR A 71 -1.00 8.81 -4.60
C TYR A 71 -0.26 9.75 -3.64
N ALA A 72 -0.13 9.37 -2.37
CA ALA A 72 0.61 10.14 -1.38
C ALA A 72 2.09 10.29 -1.78
N ILE A 73 2.70 9.22 -2.27
CA ILE A 73 4.09 9.25 -2.75
C ILE A 73 4.22 10.27 -3.89
N SER A 74 3.32 10.23 -4.87
CA SER A 74 3.33 11.15 -5.98
C SER A 74 3.15 12.59 -5.51
N SER A 75 2.27 12.80 -4.54
CA SER A 75 1.99 14.13 -3.98
C SER A 75 3.23 14.68 -3.26
N ILE A 76 3.92 13.84 -2.49
CA ILE A 76 5.15 14.27 -1.80
C ILE A 76 6.26 14.56 -2.80
N LYS A 77 6.41 13.74 -3.84
CA LYS A 77 7.41 13.99 -4.88
C LYS A 77 7.19 15.32 -5.59
N ALA A 78 5.94 15.76 -5.69
CA ALA A 78 5.60 17.01 -6.35
C ALA A 78 5.85 18.24 -5.49
N ILE A 79 6.05 18.10 -4.18
CA ILE A 79 6.33 19.24 -3.29
C ILE A 79 7.76 19.73 -3.57
N PRO A 80 7.93 21.02 -3.89
CA PRO A 80 9.28 21.54 -4.14
C PRO A 80 10.13 21.58 -2.87
N LEU A 81 11.42 21.43 -3.05
CA LEU A 81 12.36 21.51 -1.94
C LEU A 81 12.52 22.97 -1.48
N ASP A 82 12.83 23.13 -0.19
CA ASP A 82 13.16 24.43 0.34
C ASP A 82 14.34 25.04 -0.44
N PRO A 83 14.34 26.37 -0.68
CA PRO A 83 15.47 26.98 -1.35
C PRO A 83 16.73 26.89 -0.49
N PRO A 84 17.92 26.82 -1.12
CA PRO A 84 19.14 26.78 -0.35
C PRO A 84 19.30 28.06 0.49
N PRO A 85 19.95 27.97 1.65
CA PRO A 85 20.15 29.16 2.47
C PRO A 85 21.01 30.20 1.73
N GLU A 86 20.59 31.46 1.85
CA GLU A 86 21.34 32.55 1.29
C GLU A 86 22.54 32.87 2.23
N ASN A 87 23.70 33.04 1.62
CA ASN A 87 24.91 33.43 2.35
C ASN A 87 25.27 34.86 2.05
#